data_a20a7138becdb1115751f1b6e813e76e
#
_entry.id   a20a7138becdb1115751f1b6e813e76e
#
_cell.length_a   1.000
_cell.length_b   1.000
_cell.length_c   1.000
_cell.angle_alpha   90.00
_cell.angle_beta   90.00
_cell.angle_gamma   90.00
#
_symmetry.space_group_name_H-M   'P 1'
#
loop_
_entity.id
_entity.type
_entity.pdbx_description
1 polymer ?
#
loop_
_entity_poly.entity_id
_entity_poly.type
_entity_poly.pdbx_seq_one_letter_code
_entity_poly.pdbx_strand_id
1 'polypeptide(L)'
;ALPVLGIRLTVDGLEHLPDDSCVVVANHASYLDGIVMKAALPPRFSFVIKREAASMPVAGFLLKRIGSEFVDRHNEGGRRRDAMRVLRKAELGHALVFFPEGTFDEVPGLKRFHDGSFAAAVRVSMPEVPAVIHGARRALPNRAIFVRPGRVRVEILEPMPVPASARAADELRVAARRQVLSRLDEPDLAPQQTRES
;
A
#
# COMPACT_ATOMS: atom_id res chain seq x y z
N ALA A 1 -20.12 0.02 1.66
CA ALA A 1 -19.72 -1.39 1.93
C ALA A 1 -19.25 -1.57 3.39
N LEU A 2 -18.30 -0.73 3.90
CA LEU A 2 -17.75 -0.90 5.25
C LEU A 2 -18.79 -0.79 6.39
N PRO A 3 -19.75 0.16 6.41
CA PRO A 3 -20.78 0.19 7.44
C PRO A 3 -21.65 -1.07 7.51
N VAL A 4 -21.94 -1.69 6.36
CA VAL A 4 -22.72 -2.95 6.31
C VAL A 4 -21.97 -4.11 7.00
N LEU A 5 -20.64 -4.04 7.02
CA LEU A 5 -19.77 -5.00 7.73
C LEU A 5 -19.53 -4.62 9.21
N GLY A 6 -20.20 -3.57 9.71
CA GLY A 6 -19.97 -3.08 11.06
C GLY A 6 -18.63 -2.36 11.26
N ILE A 7 -17.94 -1.99 10.18
CA ILE A 7 -16.66 -1.28 10.23
C ILE A 7 -16.91 0.24 10.25
N ARG A 8 -16.43 0.88 11.32
CA ARG A 8 -16.35 2.34 11.40
C ARG A 8 -14.97 2.80 10.90
N LEU A 9 -14.94 3.43 9.72
CA LEU A 9 -13.72 4.00 9.14
C LEU A 9 -13.57 5.46 9.56
N THR A 10 -12.38 5.83 10.01
CA THR A 10 -11.92 7.22 10.16
C THR A 10 -10.71 7.44 9.28
N VAL A 11 -10.59 8.64 8.72
CA VAL A 11 -9.45 9.02 7.86
C VAL A 11 -8.94 10.35 8.34
N ASP A 12 -7.65 10.41 8.63
CA ASP A 12 -6.95 11.62 9.06
C ASP A 12 -5.86 11.97 8.05
N GLY A 13 -5.56 13.25 7.88
CA GLY A 13 -4.47 13.73 7.01
C GLY A 13 -4.81 13.71 5.52
N LEU A 14 -6.09 13.70 5.11
CA LEU A 14 -6.46 13.78 3.68
C LEU A 14 -5.92 15.04 3.01
N GLU A 15 -5.70 16.11 3.76
CA GLU A 15 -5.10 17.37 3.34
C GLU A 15 -3.63 17.23 2.91
N HIS A 16 -2.95 16.16 3.30
CA HIS A 16 -1.59 15.85 2.87
C HIS A 16 -1.53 15.26 1.45
N LEU A 17 -2.68 14.83 0.90
CA LEU A 17 -2.68 14.32 -0.47
C LEU A 17 -2.47 15.47 -1.46
N PRO A 18 -1.40 15.41 -2.30
CA PRO A 18 -1.22 16.39 -3.36
C PRO A 18 -2.44 16.44 -4.30
N ASP A 19 -2.76 17.61 -4.82
CA ASP A 19 -3.80 17.78 -5.85
C ASP A 19 -3.42 17.03 -7.13
N ASP A 20 -2.15 17.02 -7.44
CA ASP A 20 -1.55 16.25 -8.53
C ASP A 20 -1.41 14.77 -8.18
N SER A 21 -0.85 14.03 -9.10
CA SER A 21 -0.60 12.60 -8.95
C SER A 21 0.50 12.32 -7.93
N CYS A 22 0.30 11.26 -7.14
CA CYS A 22 1.26 10.79 -6.15
C CYS A 22 1.26 9.25 -6.07
N VAL A 23 2.26 8.72 -5.39
CA VAL A 23 2.33 7.29 -5.05
C VAL A 23 2.07 7.14 -3.55
N VAL A 24 0.97 6.50 -3.17
CA VAL A 24 0.67 6.18 -1.78
C VAL A 24 1.22 4.80 -1.44
N VAL A 25 1.92 4.69 -0.32
CA VAL A 25 2.41 3.41 0.24
C VAL A 25 1.86 3.20 1.64
N ALA A 26 1.27 2.03 1.89
CA ALA A 26 0.68 1.70 3.18
C ALA A 26 1.17 0.35 3.72
N ASN A 27 1.11 0.16 5.05
CA ASN A 27 1.29 -1.15 5.66
C ASN A 27 0.19 -2.13 5.21
N HIS A 28 0.51 -3.42 5.25
CA HIS A 28 -0.40 -4.47 4.81
C HIS A 28 -0.59 -5.52 5.91
N ALA A 29 -1.79 -5.57 6.47
CA ALA A 29 -2.11 -6.37 7.63
C ALA A 29 -3.35 -7.27 7.44
N SER A 30 -4.14 -7.03 6.37
CA SER A 30 -5.42 -7.68 6.14
C SER A 30 -5.86 -7.61 4.67
N TYR A 31 -6.69 -8.54 4.25
CA TYR A 31 -7.42 -8.44 2.97
C TYR A 31 -8.39 -7.25 2.91
N LEU A 32 -8.73 -6.66 4.06
CA LEU A 32 -9.53 -5.43 4.11
C LEU A 32 -8.77 -4.19 3.67
N ASP A 33 -7.45 -4.18 3.70
CA ASP A 33 -6.65 -2.96 3.48
C ASP A 33 -6.94 -2.32 2.12
N GLY A 34 -7.06 -3.12 1.06
CA GLY A 34 -7.43 -2.61 -0.26
C GLY A 34 -8.81 -1.95 -0.30
N ILE A 35 -9.79 -2.53 0.41
CA ILE A 35 -11.16 -2.01 0.50
C ILE A 35 -11.21 -0.75 1.37
N VAL A 36 -10.46 -0.77 2.47
CA VAL A 36 -10.34 0.36 3.41
C VAL A 36 -9.70 1.55 2.70
N MET A 37 -8.57 1.35 2.04
CA MET A 37 -7.89 2.40 1.28
C MET A 37 -8.75 2.93 0.14
N LYS A 38 -9.51 2.07 -0.56
CA LYS A 38 -10.46 2.51 -1.60
C LYS A 38 -11.59 3.36 -1.05
N ALA A 39 -12.00 3.11 0.18
CA ALA A 39 -13.03 3.92 0.85
C ALA A 39 -12.47 5.21 1.45
N ALA A 40 -11.19 5.22 1.80
CA ALA A 40 -10.48 6.36 2.41
C ALA A 40 -10.02 7.38 1.37
N LEU A 41 -9.55 6.91 0.19
CA LEU A 41 -8.92 7.76 -0.82
C LEU A 41 -9.92 8.24 -1.90
N PRO A 42 -9.68 9.40 -2.52
CA PRO A 42 -10.43 9.88 -3.68
C PRO A 42 -10.48 8.87 -4.84
N PRO A 43 -11.49 8.93 -5.73
CA PRO A 43 -11.66 7.94 -6.80
C PRO A 43 -10.49 7.84 -7.80
N ARG A 44 -9.66 8.88 -7.92
CA ARG A 44 -8.50 8.97 -8.83
C ARG A 44 -7.39 7.95 -8.54
N PHE A 45 -7.41 7.30 -7.38
CA PHE A 45 -6.38 6.34 -6.98
C PHE A 45 -6.62 4.96 -7.58
N SER A 46 -5.60 4.43 -8.26
CA SER A 46 -5.53 3.06 -8.79
C SER A 46 -4.66 2.18 -7.89
N PHE A 47 -5.16 0.98 -7.58
CA PHE A 47 -4.50 0.04 -6.68
C PHE A 47 -3.63 -0.94 -7.45
N VAL A 48 -2.38 -1.10 -7.03
CA VAL A 48 -1.45 -2.09 -7.59
C VAL A 48 -1.39 -3.29 -6.66
N ILE A 49 -1.95 -4.41 -7.11
CA ILE A 49 -2.21 -5.61 -6.29
C ILE A 49 -1.57 -6.83 -6.96
N LYS A 50 -1.13 -7.80 -6.17
CA LYS A 50 -0.65 -9.08 -6.69
C LYS A 50 -1.75 -9.81 -7.46
N ARG A 51 -1.39 -10.43 -8.60
CA ARG A 51 -2.31 -11.18 -9.46
C ARG A 51 -3.00 -12.33 -8.72
N GLU A 52 -2.31 -12.99 -7.79
CA GLU A 52 -2.84 -14.09 -7.00
C GLU A 52 -4.03 -13.68 -6.13
N ALA A 53 -4.10 -12.42 -5.72
CA ALA A 53 -5.25 -11.90 -4.99
C ALA A 53 -6.53 -11.87 -5.85
N ALA A 54 -6.40 -11.85 -7.18
CA ALA A 54 -7.53 -11.88 -8.11
C ALA A 54 -8.27 -13.24 -8.12
N SER A 55 -7.60 -14.34 -7.72
CA SER A 55 -8.18 -15.68 -7.65
C SER A 55 -8.93 -15.95 -6.35
N MET A 56 -8.84 -15.06 -5.35
CA MET A 56 -9.54 -15.22 -4.08
C MET A 56 -11.05 -14.99 -4.26
N PRO A 57 -11.94 -15.89 -3.77
CA PRO A 57 -13.35 -15.87 -4.12
C PRO A 57 -14.07 -14.55 -3.84
N VAL A 58 -13.91 -13.99 -2.65
CA VAL A 58 -14.57 -12.74 -2.25
C VAL A 58 -13.68 -11.54 -2.49
N ALA A 59 -12.43 -11.58 -2.01
CA ALA A 59 -11.49 -10.47 -2.13
C ALA A 59 -11.16 -10.19 -3.61
N GLY A 60 -10.92 -11.21 -4.42
CA GLY A 60 -10.63 -11.06 -5.84
C GLY A 60 -11.76 -10.40 -6.62
N PHE A 61 -13.02 -10.76 -6.34
CA PHE A 61 -14.18 -10.10 -6.93
C PHE A 61 -14.25 -8.61 -6.57
N LEU A 62 -14.08 -8.28 -5.28
CA LEU A 62 -14.09 -6.89 -4.81
C LEU A 62 -12.93 -6.08 -5.40
N LEU A 63 -11.72 -6.65 -5.40
CA LEU A 63 -10.52 -6.00 -5.93
C LEU A 63 -10.62 -5.71 -7.43
N LYS A 64 -11.21 -6.62 -8.22
CA LYS A 64 -11.52 -6.38 -9.65
C LYS A 64 -12.52 -5.24 -9.82
N ARG A 65 -13.57 -5.22 -9.00
CA ARG A 65 -14.63 -4.22 -9.08
C ARG A 65 -14.18 -2.80 -8.71
N ILE A 66 -13.12 -2.66 -7.90
CA ILE A 66 -12.56 -1.35 -7.54
C ILE A 66 -11.50 -0.84 -8.55
N GLY A 67 -11.33 -1.52 -9.68
CA GLY A 67 -10.40 -1.08 -10.74
C GLY A 67 -8.93 -1.28 -10.38
N SER A 68 -8.61 -2.33 -9.63
CA SER A 68 -7.23 -2.65 -9.24
C SER A 68 -6.40 -3.14 -10.43
N GLU A 69 -5.13 -2.74 -10.47
CA GLU A 69 -4.11 -3.26 -11.39
C GLU A 69 -3.45 -4.50 -10.79
N PHE A 70 -3.56 -5.61 -11.49
CA PHE A 70 -2.97 -6.87 -11.04
C PHE A 70 -1.58 -7.07 -11.64
N VAL A 71 -0.57 -7.27 -10.78
CA VAL A 71 0.83 -7.42 -11.17
C VAL A 71 1.30 -8.86 -10.89
N ASP A 72 1.84 -9.51 -11.94
CA ASP A 72 2.49 -10.81 -11.84
C ASP A 72 3.94 -10.63 -11.34
N ARG A 73 4.30 -11.32 -10.27
CA ARG A 73 5.66 -11.25 -9.68
C ARG A 73 6.49 -12.51 -9.91
N HIS A 74 5.89 -13.59 -10.40
CA HIS A 74 6.54 -14.88 -10.56
C HIS A 74 7.13 -15.08 -11.96
N ASN A 75 6.56 -14.48 -13.00
CA ASN A 75 7.04 -14.57 -14.36
C ASN A 75 7.78 -13.29 -14.75
N GLU A 76 9.07 -13.39 -15.12
CA GLU A 76 9.87 -12.20 -15.47
C GLU A 76 9.28 -11.39 -16.65
N GLY A 77 8.81 -12.07 -17.68
CA GLY A 77 8.15 -11.43 -18.83
C GLY A 77 6.81 -10.77 -18.45
N GLY A 78 6.03 -11.36 -17.53
CA GLY A 78 4.82 -10.82 -16.96
C GLY A 78 5.11 -9.59 -16.09
N ARG A 79 6.09 -9.72 -15.20
CA ARG A 79 6.53 -8.65 -14.30
C ARG A 79 6.94 -7.38 -15.04
N ARG A 80 7.73 -7.49 -16.12
CA ARG A 80 8.12 -6.32 -16.94
C ARG A 80 6.92 -5.65 -17.60
N ARG A 81 6.00 -6.42 -18.21
CA ARG A 81 4.79 -5.89 -18.86
C ARG A 81 3.88 -5.19 -17.86
N ASP A 82 3.68 -5.79 -16.70
CA ASP A 82 2.82 -5.24 -15.66
C ASP A 82 3.42 -3.97 -15.04
N ALA A 83 4.74 -3.95 -14.79
CA ALA A 83 5.45 -2.76 -14.35
C ALA A 83 5.33 -1.61 -15.37
N MET A 84 5.49 -1.90 -16.68
CA MET A 84 5.31 -0.90 -17.73
C MET A 84 3.89 -0.36 -17.80
N ARG A 85 2.87 -1.21 -17.58
CA ARG A 85 1.47 -0.77 -17.53
C ARG A 85 1.20 0.16 -16.34
N VAL A 86 1.73 -0.16 -15.17
CA VAL A 86 1.64 0.68 -13.96
C VAL A 86 2.33 2.03 -14.19
N LEU A 87 3.56 2.00 -14.73
CA LEU A 87 4.30 3.22 -15.07
C LEU A 87 3.54 4.09 -16.08
N ARG A 88 2.98 3.49 -17.13
CA ARG A 88 2.18 4.24 -18.13
C ARG A 88 0.96 4.92 -17.49
N LYS A 89 0.30 4.28 -16.52
CA LYS A 89 -0.78 4.93 -15.77
C LYS A 89 -0.27 6.11 -14.96
N ALA A 90 0.85 5.96 -14.29
CA ALA A 90 1.48 7.06 -13.58
C ALA A 90 1.85 8.22 -14.52
N GLU A 91 2.46 7.93 -15.67
CA GLU A 91 2.78 8.93 -16.71
C GLU A 91 1.53 9.64 -17.25
N LEU A 92 0.36 8.99 -17.24
CA LEU A 92 -0.93 9.58 -17.60
C LEU A 92 -1.58 10.37 -16.45
N GLY A 93 -0.90 10.56 -15.33
CA GLY A 93 -1.37 11.35 -14.21
C GLY A 93 -2.29 10.61 -13.24
N HIS A 94 -2.33 9.27 -13.26
CA HIS A 94 -3.08 8.51 -12.25
C HIS A 94 -2.28 8.37 -10.96
N ALA A 95 -2.90 8.68 -9.83
CA ALA A 95 -2.34 8.37 -8.53
C ALA A 95 -2.38 6.86 -8.26
N LEU A 96 -1.33 6.32 -7.64
CA LEU A 96 -1.15 4.88 -7.40
C LEU A 96 -1.13 4.56 -5.91
N VAL A 97 -1.63 3.38 -5.56
CA VAL A 97 -1.56 2.84 -4.19
C VAL A 97 -0.83 1.50 -4.21
N PHE A 98 0.17 1.37 -3.34
CA PHE A 98 0.93 0.14 -3.15
C PHE A 98 0.91 -0.33 -1.69
N PHE A 99 1.03 -1.63 -1.53
CA PHE A 99 1.39 -2.28 -0.27
C PHE A 99 2.80 -2.86 -0.44
N PRO A 100 3.85 -2.09 -0.05
CA PRO A 100 5.23 -2.45 -0.38
C PRO A 100 5.75 -3.67 0.37
N GLU A 101 5.09 -4.12 1.44
CA GLU A 101 5.36 -5.40 2.09
C GLU A 101 5.08 -6.60 1.19
N GLY A 102 4.21 -6.41 0.22
CA GLY A 102 3.86 -7.39 -0.81
C GLY A 102 2.99 -8.56 -0.32
N THR A 103 2.97 -8.87 0.94
CA THR A 103 2.10 -9.87 1.60
C THR A 103 2.05 -9.59 3.09
N PHE A 104 1.02 -10.09 3.76
CA PHE A 104 0.90 -10.03 5.22
C PHE A 104 0.80 -11.44 5.79
N ASP A 105 1.16 -11.58 7.06
CA ASP A 105 1.16 -12.82 7.81
C ASP A 105 0.27 -12.73 9.04
N GLU A 106 0.17 -13.85 9.78
CA GLU A 106 -0.56 -13.90 11.06
C GLU A 106 0.16 -13.10 12.14
N VAL A 107 1.50 -13.06 12.09
CA VAL A 107 2.33 -12.35 13.07
C VAL A 107 2.16 -10.85 12.89
N PRO A 108 1.73 -10.11 13.93
CA PRO A 108 1.69 -8.66 13.90
C PRO A 108 3.08 -8.05 13.70
N GLY A 109 3.16 -7.01 12.89
CA GLY A 109 4.40 -6.27 12.68
C GLY A 109 4.57 -5.78 11.25
N LEU A 110 5.45 -4.76 11.09
CA LEU A 110 5.78 -4.17 9.82
C LEU A 110 6.94 -4.91 9.16
N LYS A 111 6.69 -5.51 8.02
CA LYS A 111 7.69 -6.24 7.22
C LYS A 111 8.61 -5.28 6.46
N ARG A 112 9.62 -5.85 5.80
CA ARG A 112 10.46 -5.11 4.86
C ARG A 112 9.62 -4.56 3.70
N PHE A 113 9.92 -3.34 3.28
CA PHE A 113 9.38 -2.76 2.06
C PHE A 113 10.20 -3.17 0.85
N HIS A 114 9.54 -3.58 -0.23
CA HIS A 114 10.15 -3.89 -1.52
C HIS A 114 10.27 -2.62 -2.38
N ASP A 115 11.23 -2.59 -3.27
CA ASP A 115 11.66 -1.39 -4.00
C ASP A 115 10.68 -0.92 -5.11
N GLY A 116 9.73 -1.75 -5.51
CA GLY A 116 8.93 -1.53 -6.73
C GLY A 116 8.12 -0.23 -6.77
N SER A 117 7.47 0.18 -5.67
CA SER A 117 6.71 1.44 -5.59
C SER A 117 7.62 2.65 -5.65
N PHE A 118 8.75 2.59 -4.93
CA PHE A 118 9.74 3.65 -4.82
C PHE A 118 10.46 3.89 -6.15
N ALA A 119 10.85 2.83 -6.83
CA ALA A 119 11.40 2.91 -8.18
C ALA A 119 10.39 3.50 -9.19
N ALA A 120 9.11 3.17 -9.04
CA ALA A 120 8.05 3.77 -9.87
C ALA A 120 7.90 5.27 -9.60
N ALA A 121 7.85 5.70 -8.32
CA ALA A 121 7.75 7.09 -7.93
C ALA A 121 8.90 7.93 -8.48
N VAL A 122 10.15 7.43 -8.33
CA VAL A 122 11.36 8.10 -8.87
C VAL A 122 11.30 8.22 -10.38
N ARG A 123 10.92 7.15 -11.09
CA ARG A 123 10.89 7.15 -12.55
C ARG A 123 9.93 8.17 -13.14
N VAL A 124 8.82 8.45 -12.48
CA VAL A 124 7.79 9.39 -12.95
C VAL A 124 7.84 10.72 -12.17
N SER A 125 8.83 10.92 -11.31
CA SER A 125 9.02 12.11 -10.48
C SER A 125 7.80 12.48 -9.64
N MET A 126 7.04 11.47 -9.18
CA MET A 126 5.87 11.66 -8.32
C MET A 126 6.27 11.65 -6.85
N PRO A 127 5.71 12.55 -6.02
CA PRO A 127 5.90 12.49 -4.58
C PRO A 127 5.31 11.20 -4.02
N GLU A 128 5.92 10.70 -2.96
CA GLU A 128 5.46 9.53 -2.24
C GLU A 128 4.78 9.93 -0.94
N VAL A 129 3.60 9.34 -0.69
CA VAL A 129 2.77 9.64 0.48
C VAL A 129 2.65 8.38 1.33
N PRO A 130 3.31 8.29 2.49
CA PRO A 130 3.11 7.18 3.40
C PRO A 130 1.73 7.24 4.03
N ALA A 131 1.13 6.08 4.26
CA ALA A 131 -0.15 5.94 4.95
C ALA A 131 -0.08 4.79 5.96
N VAL A 132 -0.85 4.90 7.04
CA VAL A 132 -0.89 3.88 8.08
C VAL A 132 -2.32 3.40 8.27
N ILE A 133 -2.53 2.09 8.25
CA ILE A 133 -3.82 1.44 8.44
C ILE A 133 -3.80 0.77 9.82
N HIS A 134 -4.69 1.22 10.70
CA HIS A 134 -4.86 0.67 12.04
C HIS A 134 -6.14 -0.16 12.14
N GLY A 135 -6.10 -1.27 12.86
CA GLY A 135 -7.27 -2.06 13.22
C GLY A 135 -7.75 -3.05 12.16
N ALA A 136 -7.26 -3.00 10.92
CA ALA A 136 -7.69 -3.89 9.84
C ALA A 136 -7.40 -5.37 10.15
N ARG A 137 -6.24 -5.69 10.74
CA ARG A 137 -5.88 -7.04 11.20
C ARG A 137 -6.88 -7.60 12.21
N ARG A 138 -7.37 -6.79 13.15
CA ARG A 138 -8.39 -7.19 14.13
C ARG A 138 -9.74 -7.40 13.48
N ALA A 139 -10.11 -6.55 12.52
CA ALA A 139 -11.39 -6.62 11.81
C ALA A 139 -11.47 -7.86 10.90
N LEU A 140 -10.38 -8.20 10.21
CA LEU A 140 -10.28 -9.43 9.41
C LEU A 140 -8.88 -10.02 9.54
N PRO A 141 -8.65 -10.89 10.54
CA PRO A 141 -7.39 -11.62 10.68
C PRO A 141 -7.08 -12.49 9.46
N ASN A 142 -5.82 -12.83 9.26
CA ASN A 142 -5.42 -13.79 8.24
C ASN A 142 -6.20 -15.12 8.44
N ARG A 143 -6.65 -15.74 7.34
CA ARG A 143 -7.51 -16.93 7.29
C ARG A 143 -8.92 -16.78 7.87
N ALA A 144 -9.31 -15.64 8.43
CA ALA A 144 -10.69 -15.41 8.81
C ALA A 144 -11.56 -15.17 7.57
N ILE A 145 -12.76 -15.78 7.59
CA ILE A 145 -13.75 -15.63 6.51
C ILE A 145 -14.73 -14.48 6.84
N PHE A 146 -15.01 -14.30 8.13
CA PHE A 146 -15.97 -13.30 8.59
C PHE A 146 -15.28 -12.05 9.14
N VAL A 147 -15.77 -10.91 8.71
CA VAL A 147 -15.35 -9.60 9.21
C VAL A 147 -15.94 -9.40 10.60
N ARG A 148 -15.12 -8.97 11.54
CA ARG A 148 -15.53 -8.58 12.89
C ARG A 148 -15.85 -7.10 12.91
N PRO A 149 -16.99 -6.68 13.44
CA PRO A 149 -17.29 -5.27 13.65
C PRO A 149 -16.18 -4.59 14.46
N GLY A 150 -15.86 -3.34 14.09
CA GLY A 150 -14.79 -2.63 14.77
C GLY A 150 -14.46 -1.26 14.16
N ARG A 151 -13.36 -0.70 14.63
CA ARG A 151 -12.85 0.58 14.14
C ARG A 151 -11.59 0.32 13.30
N VAL A 152 -11.56 0.95 12.13
CA VAL A 152 -10.38 1.02 11.26
C VAL A 152 -10.07 2.50 11.04
N ARG A 153 -8.81 2.87 11.22
CA ARG A 153 -8.33 4.23 10.99
C ARG A 153 -7.26 4.21 9.92
N VAL A 154 -7.36 5.14 9.00
CA VAL A 154 -6.32 5.43 8.00
C VAL A 154 -5.72 6.79 8.31
N GLU A 155 -4.42 6.85 8.43
CA GLU A 155 -3.67 8.08 8.64
C GLU A 155 -2.80 8.33 7.41
N ILE A 156 -3.02 9.44 6.71
CA ILE A 156 -2.21 9.87 5.57
C ILE A 156 -1.13 10.81 6.12
N LEU A 157 0.12 10.48 5.84
CA LEU A 157 1.26 11.24 6.34
C LEU A 157 1.73 12.28 5.30
N GLU A 158 2.65 13.14 5.72
CA GLU A 158 3.22 14.19 4.85
C GLU A 158 3.87 13.60 3.59
N PRO A 159 3.64 14.21 2.43
CA PRO A 159 4.25 13.78 1.18
C PRO A 159 5.76 13.98 1.20
N MET A 160 6.47 13.02 0.65
CA MET A 160 7.91 13.04 0.48
C MET A 160 8.24 13.32 -0.99
N PRO A 161 8.94 14.40 -1.31
CA PRO A 161 9.41 14.65 -2.67
C PRO A 161 10.48 13.63 -3.06
N VAL A 162 10.61 13.37 -4.36
CA VAL A 162 11.67 12.51 -4.88
C VAL A 162 13.03 13.19 -4.66
N PRO A 163 13.96 12.55 -3.94
CA PRO A 163 15.29 13.11 -3.74
C PRO A 163 16.09 13.23 -5.04
N ALA A 164 16.91 14.27 -5.16
CA ALA A 164 17.85 14.44 -6.26
C ALA A 164 19.12 13.60 -6.04
N SER A 165 18.99 12.29 -6.01
CA SER A 165 20.04 11.35 -5.64
C SER A 165 20.00 10.11 -6.53
N ALA A 166 21.18 9.52 -6.80
CA ALA A 166 21.27 8.23 -7.47
C ALA A 166 20.63 7.08 -6.67
N ARG A 167 20.41 7.27 -5.37
CA ARG A 167 19.78 6.32 -4.45
C ARG A 167 18.36 6.73 -4.03
N ALA A 168 17.73 7.62 -4.77
CA ALA A 168 16.43 8.21 -4.42
C ALA A 168 15.37 7.15 -4.03
N ALA A 169 15.28 6.04 -4.77
CA ALA A 169 14.32 4.98 -4.45
C ALA A 169 14.59 4.30 -3.10
N ASP A 170 15.86 4.06 -2.77
CA ASP A 170 16.24 3.47 -1.48
C ASP A 170 15.99 4.46 -0.33
N GLU A 171 16.32 5.72 -0.53
CA GLU A 171 16.09 6.80 0.45
C GLU A 171 14.57 6.94 0.74
N LEU A 172 13.73 7.00 -0.28
CA LEU A 172 12.28 7.02 -0.14
C LEU A 172 11.77 5.78 0.62
N ARG A 173 12.23 4.60 0.23
CA ARG A 173 11.84 3.34 0.86
C ARG A 173 12.16 3.33 2.36
N VAL A 174 13.37 3.73 2.72
CA VAL A 174 13.80 3.77 4.13
C VAL A 174 13.02 4.83 4.91
N ALA A 175 12.84 6.02 4.33
CA ALA A 175 12.11 7.12 4.96
C ALA A 175 10.63 6.78 5.15
N ALA A 176 9.95 6.28 4.11
CA ALA A 176 8.55 5.88 4.17
C ALA A 176 8.32 4.79 5.22
N ARG A 177 9.15 3.74 5.19
CA ARG A 177 9.03 2.66 6.16
C ARG A 177 9.22 3.14 7.60
N ARG A 178 10.20 4.02 7.84
CA ARG A 178 10.42 4.61 9.16
C ARG A 178 9.22 5.44 9.63
N GLN A 179 8.63 6.24 8.75
CA GLN A 179 7.43 7.02 9.07
C GLN A 179 6.25 6.11 9.43
N VAL A 180 5.98 5.08 8.62
CA VAL A 180 4.91 4.11 8.89
C VAL A 180 5.15 3.40 10.22
N LEU A 181 6.37 2.90 10.48
CA LEU A 181 6.72 2.21 11.71
C LEU A 181 6.56 3.11 12.95
N SER A 182 6.88 4.40 12.85
CA SER A 182 6.77 5.35 13.97
C SER A 182 5.32 5.64 14.39
N ARG A 183 4.35 5.31 13.54
CA ARG A 183 2.91 5.52 13.79
C ARG A 183 2.16 4.22 14.05
N LEU A 184 2.78 3.08 13.77
CA LEU A 184 2.16 1.77 13.88
C LEU A 184 2.47 1.17 15.26
N ASP A 185 1.41 0.75 15.99
CA ASP A 185 1.55 0.03 17.27
C ASP A 185 1.87 -1.47 17.06
N GLU A 186 2.73 -1.77 16.10
CA GLU A 186 3.17 -3.13 15.79
C GLU A 186 4.70 -3.19 15.69
N PRO A 187 5.34 -4.33 16.02
CA PRO A 187 6.80 -4.46 16.04
C PRO A 187 7.42 -4.37 14.63
N ASP A 188 8.71 -4.06 14.59
CA ASP A 188 9.52 -4.14 13.39
C ASP A 188 9.90 -5.60 13.11
N LEU A 189 9.45 -6.15 11.99
CA LEU A 189 9.77 -7.49 11.52
C LEU A 189 10.86 -7.52 10.42
N ALA A 190 11.39 -6.38 10.02
CA ALA A 190 12.52 -6.39 9.10
C ALA A 190 13.78 -6.88 9.86
N PRO A 191 14.58 -7.79 9.28
CA PRO A 191 15.86 -8.15 9.89
C PRO A 191 16.71 -6.89 10.06
N GLN A 192 17.23 -6.69 11.28
CA GLN A 192 18.20 -5.63 11.54
C GLN A 192 19.36 -5.84 10.57
N GLN A 193 19.61 -4.86 9.70
CA GLN A 193 20.84 -4.83 8.94
C GLN A 193 21.96 -4.67 9.96
N THR A 194 22.66 -5.76 10.27
CA THR A 194 23.92 -5.70 11.01
C THR A 194 24.80 -4.77 10.21
N ARG A 195 25.08 -3.59 10.76
CA ARG A 195 26.15 -2.73 10.26
C ARG A 195 27.44 -3.50 10.53
N GLU A 196 27.90 -4.23 9.53
CA GLU A 196 29.30 -4.65 9.50
C GLU A 196 30.10 -3.34 9.36
N SER A 197 30.89 -3.11 10.37
CA SER A 197 31.83 -2.00 10.55
C SER A 197 33.03 -2.17 9.60
#